data_902bac505e5d2f3756688b6c1e61aa27
#
_entry.id   902bac505e5d2f3756688b6c1e61aa27
#
_cell.length_a   1.000
_cell.length_b   1.000
_cell.length_c   1.000
_cell.angle_alpha   90.00
_cell.angle_beta   90.00
_cell.angle_gamma   90.00
#
_symmetry.space_group_name_H-M   'P 1'
#
loop_
_entity.id
_entity.type
_entity.pdbx_description
1 polymer ?
#
loop_
_entity_poly.entity_id
_entity_poly.type
_entity_poly.pdbx_seq_one_letter_code
_entity_poly.pdbx_strand_id
1 'polypeptide(L)'
;GLIGTIESICGDKRIPSANTTPESYRVQELFKEMVDEGLDAVVMEVSSQALMLHRVSGFTFDIGVFTNLEPDHIGEHEHKDFADYMHCKSLLFRQCRLGIFNGDDEHLEGIMKGHTC
;
A
#
# COMPACT_ATOMS: atom_id res chain seq x y z
N GLY A 1 -5.34 7.15 -12.04
CA GLY A 1 -3.91 6.94 -11.97
C GLY A 1 -3.57 5.58 -11.35
N LEU A 2 -2.33 5.18 -11.52
CA LEU A 2 -1.80 3.94 -10.97
C LEU A 2 -0.42 4.21 -10.36
N ILE A 3 -0.18 3.64 -9.17
CA ILE A 3 1.15 3.54 -8.58
C ILE A 3 1.39 2.06 -8.31
N GLY A 4 2.26 1.43 -9.09
CA GLY A 4 2.46 -0.02 -9.04
C GLY A 4 3.91 -0.44 -9.08
N THR A 5 4.13 -1.74 -8.97
CA THR A 5 5.47 -2.36 -8.93
C THR A 5 6.25 -2.12 -10.21
N ILE A 6 5.59 -2.20 -11.35
CA ILE A 6 6.22 -2.08 -12.66
C ILE A 6 6.35 -0.62 -13.07
N GLU A 7 5.26 0.12 -12.97
CA GLU A 7 5.20 1.51 -13.42
C GLU A 7 4.15 2.30 -12.66
N SER A 8 4.28 3.61 -12.69
CA SER A 8 3.22 4.55 -12.32
C SER A 8 2.61 5.15 -13.58
N ILE A 9 1.29 5.30 -13.60
CA ILE A 9 0.55 5.84 -14.75
C ILE A 9 -0.21 7.08 -14.30
N CYS A 10 0.11 8.20 -14.92
CA CYS A 10 -0.56 9.48 -14.69
C CYS A 10 -1.14 9.98 -16.02
N GLY A 11 -2.43 9.70 -16.28
CA GLY A 11 -3.02 9.95 -17.58
C GLY A 11 -2.35 9.13 -18.69
N ASP A 12 -1.77 9.80 -19.67
CA ASP A 12 -1.04 9.15 -20.76
C ASP A 12 0.44 8.92 -20.44
N LYS A 13 0.93 9.45 -19.31
CA LYS A 13 2.33 9.37 -18.93
C LYS A 13 2.59 8.09 -18.14
N ARG A 14 3.60 7.33 -18.57
CA ARG A 14 4.07 6.10 -17.92
C ARG A 14 5.48 6.31 -17.38
N ILE A 15 5.69 6.01 -16.12
CA ILE A 15 6.95 6.24 -15.41
C ILE A 15 7.39 4.91 -14.81
N PRO A 16 8.56 4.35 -15.19
CA PRO A 16 9.06 3.14 -14.55
C PRO A 16 9.20 3.31 -13.04
N SER A 17 8.79 2.30 -12.27
CA SER A 17 8.86 2.32 -10.82
C SER A 17 10.22 1.82 -10.32
N ALA A 18 10.83 2.55 -9.38
CA ALA A 18 12.01 2.07 -8.67
C ALA A 18 11.63 1.12 -7.52
N ASN A 19 10.49 1.36 -6.88
CA ASN A 19 9.92 0.57 -5.79
C ASN A 19 8.42 0.38 -6.04
N THR A 20 7.85 -0.68 -5.47
CA THR A 20 6.39 -0.90 -5.51
C THR A 20 5.64 0.31 -4.98
N THR A 21 6.06 0.81 -3.82
CA THR A 21 5.53 2.05 -3.24
C THR A 21 6.68 3.05 -3.15
N PRO A 22 6.57 4.23 -3.79
CA PRO A 22 7.60 5.25 -3.74
C PRO A 22 7.79 5.84 -2.35
N GLU A 23 8.87 6.60 -2.15
CA GLU A 23 9.08 7.41 -0.96
C GLU A 23 7.96 8.44 -0.79
N SER A 24 7.72 8.88 0.45
CA SER A 24 6.57 9.73 0.80
C SER A 24 6.47 11.01 -0.04
N TYR A 25 7.59 11.67 -0.28
CA TYR A 25 7.62 12.86 -1.13
C TYR A 25 7.14 12.54 -2.56
N ARG A 26 7.66 11.44 -3.14
CA ARG A 26 7.29 11.04 -4.51
C ARG A 26 5.83 10.63 -4.62
N VAL A 27 5.27 9.99 -3.59
CA VAL A 27 3.83 9.66 -3.53
C VAL A 27 2.99 10.93 -3.65
N GLN A 28 3.31 11.96 -2.85
CA GLN A 28 2.59 13.23 -2.88
C GLN A 28 2.77 13.97 -4.22
N GLU A 29 3.96 13.92 -4.79
CA GLU A 29 4.24 14.50 -6.09
C GLU A 29 3.41 13.83 -7.20
N LEU A 30 3.32 12.50 -7.19
CA LEU A 30 2.48 11.76 -8.13
C LEU A 30 1.00 12.09 -7.95
N PHE A 31 0.52 12.20 -6.71
CA PHE A 31 -0.86 12.61 -6.45
C PHE A 31 -1.15 14.00 -7.02
N LYS A 32 -0.22 14.93 -6.85
CA LYS A 32 -0.34 16.29 -7.40
C LYS A 32 -0.39 16.27 -8.92
N GLU A 33 0.48 15.50 -9.57
CA GLU A 33 0.45 15.33 -11.03
C GLU A 33 -0.89 14.77 -11.51
N MET A 34 -1.44 13.77 -10.78
CA MET A 34 -2.71 13.17 -11.10
C MET A 34 -3.88 14.16 -10.97
N VAL A 35 -3.87 14.97 -9.93
CA VAL A 35 -4.87 16.04 -9.75
C VAL A 35 -4.77 17.06 -10.88
N ASP A 36 -3.58 17.46 -11.26
CA ASP A 36 -3.36 18.44 -12.34
C ASP A 36 -3.81 17.90 -13.70
N GLU A 37 -3.72 16.58 -13.92
CA GLU A 37 -4.22 15.90 -15.12
C GLU A 37 -5.75 15.68 -15.07
N GLY A 38 -6.40 16.04 -13.99
CA GLY A 38 -7.86 15.89 -13.86
C GLY A 38 -8.33 14.45 -13.63
N LEU A 39 -7.47 13.58 -13.07
CA LEU A 39 -7.84 12.20 -12.80
C LEU A 39 -8.76 12.12 -11.57
N ASP A 40 -9.76 11.25 -11.63
CA ASP A 40 -10.78 11.11 -10.60
C ASP A 40 -10.34 10.20 -9.44
N ALA A 41 -9.42 9.29 -9.70
CA ALA A 41 -9.01 8.28 -8.72
C ALA A 41 -7.60 7.78 -8.98
N VAL A 42 -6.99 7.21 -7.95
CA VAL A 42 -5.72 6.50 -8.05
C VAL A 42 -5.85 5.12 -7.40
N VAL A 43 -5.32 4.12 -8.08
CA VAL A 43 -5.12 2.78 -7.52
C VAL A 43 -3.64 2.64 -7.22
N MET A 44 -3.30 2.18 -6.02
CA MET A 44 -1.90 2.04 -5.67
C MET A 44 -1.64 0.73 -4.94
N GLU A 45 -0.52 0.11 -5.25
CA GLU A 45 0.01 -1.00 -4.50
C GLU A 45 0.76 -0.46 -3.28
N VAL A 46 0.43 -0.98 -2.10
CA VAL A 46 1.04 -0.56 -0.84
C VAL A 46 1.77 -1.74 -0.23
N SER A 47 3.09 -1.69 -0.25
CA SER A 47 3.91 -2.74 0.35
C SER A 47 3.93 -2.62 1.88
N SER A 48 4.14 -3.74 2.54
CA SER A 48 4.31 -3.77 4.00
C SER A 48 5.49 -2.91 4.47
N GLN A 49 6.55 -2.87 3.68
CA GLN A 49 7.71 -2.04 3.95
C GLN A 49 7.36 -0.54 3.85
N ALA A 50 6.53 -0.16 2.90
CA ALA A 50 6.06 1.22 2.79
C ALA A 50 5.27 1.67 4.02
N LEU A 51 4.45 0.77 4.57
CA LEU A 51 3.72 1.03 5.82
C LEU A 51 4.68 1.14 7.00
N MET A 52 5.65 0.23 7.09
CA MET A 52 6.69 0.26 8.13
C MET A 52 7.51 1.55 8.10
N LEU A 53 7.86 2.02 6.90
CA LEU A 53 8.72 3.19 6.70
C LEU A 53 7.93 4.50 6.51
N HIS A 54 6.63 4.49 6.76
CA HIS A 54 5.77 5.68 6.69
C HIS A 54 5.72 6.38 5.32
N ARG A 55 5.90 5.62 4.23
CA ARG A 55 5.88 6.19 2.86
C ARG A 55 4.49 6.68 2.45
N VAL A 56 3.44 6.16 3.08
CA VAL A 56 2.05 6.50 2.78
C VAL A 56 1.36 7.21 3.95
N SER A 57 2.12 7.79 4.87
CA SER A 57 1.57 8.54 6.00
C SER A 57 0.98 9.88 5.56
N GLY A 58 0.01 10.36 6.33
CA GLY A 58 -0.54 11.71 6.18
C GLY A 58 -1.83 11.81 5.36
N PHE A 59 -2.38 10.70 4.90
CA PHE A 59 -3.68 10.67 4.22
C PHE A 59 -4.41 9.37 4.55
N THR A 60 -5.68 9.29 4.17
CA THR A 60 -6.52 8.11 4.39
C THR A 60 -6.99 7.58 3.04
N PHE A 61 -6.82 6.29 2.82
CA PHE A 61 -7.35 5.63 1.64
C PHE A 61 -8.88 5.51 1.75
N ASP A 62 -9.60 5.68 0.64
CA ASP A 62 -11.03 5.43 0.64
C ASP A 62 -11.31 3.92 0.78
N ILE A 63 -10.55 3.10 0.07
CA ILE A 63 -10.69 1.65 0.09
C ILE A 63 -9.31 1.01 0.24
N GLY A 64 -9.18 0.11 1.22
CA GLY A 64 -8.02 -0.77 1.37
C GLY A 64 -8.40 -2.19 1.00
N VAL A 65 -7.57 -2.88 0.24
CA VAL A 65 -7.83 -4.25 -0.22
C VAL A 65 -6.72 -5.18 0.27
N PHE A 66 -7.10 -6.24 0.94
CA PHE A 66 -6.22 -7.34 1.33
C PHE A 66 -6.41 -8.51 0.38
N THR A 67 -5.38 -8.86 -0.36
CA THR A 67 -5.41 -9.95 -1.35
C THR A 67 -4.91 -11.26 -0.76
N ASN A 68 -3.70 -11.27 -0.22
CA ASN A 68 -3.10 -12.45 0.41
C ASN A 68 -1.89 -12.07 1.26
N LEU A 69 -1.43 -13.03 2.07
CA LEU A 69 -0.21 -12.90 2.85
C LEU A 69 0.54 -14.23 2.82
N GLU A 70 1.73 -14.23 2.27
CA GLU A 70 2.61 -15.38 2.22
C GLU A 70 3.94 -15.06 2.91
N PRO A 71 4.65 -16.06 3.51
CA PRO A 71 5.94 -15.83 4.17
C PRO A 71 7.01 -15.42 3.16
N ASP A 72 7.14 -14.11 2.97
CA ASP A 72 8.07 -13.45 2.07
C ASP A 72 8.54 -12.16 2.75
N HIS A 73 9.47 -11.41 2.15
CA HIS A 73 9.95 -10.13 2.67
C HIS A 73 10.51 -10.19 4.11
N ILE A 74 11.08 -11.35 4.49
CA ILE A 74 11.73 -11.54 5.78
C ILE A 74 13.24 -11.58 5.56
N GLY A 75 13.98 -10.71 6.26
CA GLY A 75 15.43 -10.63 6.12
C GLY A 75 16.02 -9.41 6.82
N GLU A 76 17.34 -9.22 6.66
CA GLU A 76 18.11 -8.20 7.35
C GLU A 76 17.63 -6.78 7.05
N HIS A 77 17.27 -6.50 5.81
CA HIS A 77 16.79 -5.18 5.37
C HIS A 77 15.27 -5.14 5.10
N GLU A 78 14.56 -6.15 5.58
CA GLU A 78 13.13 -6.31 5.43
C GLU A 78 12.48 -6.48 6.80
N HIS A 79 11.41 -7.26 6.89
CA HIS A 79 10.78 -7.57 8.17
C HIS A 79 11.61 -8.57 8.97
N LYS A 80 11.71 -8.38 10.27
CA LYS A 80 12.50 -9.24 11.16
C LYS A 80 11.95 -10.67 11.27
N ASP A 81 10.63 -10.83 11.18
CA ASP A 81 9.93 -12.11 11.19
C ASP A 81 8.56 -11.99 10.52
N PHE A 82 7.86 -13.12 10.42
CA PHE A 82 6.54 -13.15 9.79
C PHE A 82 5.50 -12.35 10.58
N ALA A 83 5.57 -12.34 11.91
CA ALA A 83 4.65 -11.57 12.75
C ALA A 83 4.80 -10.07 12.50
N ASP A 84 6.02 -9.58 12.33
CA ASP A 84 6.31 -8.20 11.97
C ASP A 84 5.77 -7.86 10.58
N TYR A 85 5.99 -8.73 9.61
CA TYR A 85 5.45 -8.58 8.26
C TYR A 85 3.92 -8.47 8.27
N MET A 86 3.26 -9.40 8.96
CA MET A 86 1.79 -9.39 9.08
C MET A 86 1.29 -8.13 9.80
N HIS A 87 1.96 -7.73 10.89
CA HIS A 87 1.61 -6.51 11.60
C HIS A 87 1.72 -5.28 10.69
N CYS A 88 2.83 -5.10 10.00
CA CYS A 88 3.01 -3.96 9.10
C CYS A 88 1.98 -3.96 7.98
N LYS A 89 1.68 -5.11 7.39
CA LYS A 89 0.64 -5.24 6.37
C LYS A 89 -0.73 -4.82 6.91
N SER A 90 -1.04 -5.17 8.16
CA SER A 90 -2.31 -4.84 8.80
C SER A 90 -2.51 -3.33 9.01
N LEU A 91 -1.45 -2.55 9.02
CA LEU A 91 -1.51 -1.09 9.25
C LEU A 91 -2.33 -0.35 8.19
N LEU A 92 -2.43 -0.89 6.98
CA LEU A 92 -3.27 -0.32 5.94
C LEU A 92 -4.72 -0.17 6.40
N PHE A 93 -5.21 -1.14 7.19
CA PHE A 93 -6.60 -1.19 7.63
C PHE A 93 -6.90 -0.31 8.86
N ARG A 94 -5.90 0.42 9.31
CA ARG A 94 -6.02 1.54 10.25
C ARG A 94 -5.97 2.89 9.53
N GLN A 95 -5.78 2.87 8.21
CA GLN A 95 -5.58 4.06 7.37
C GLN A 95 -6.55 4.07 6.18
N CYS A 96 -7.61 3.29 6.22
CA CYS A 96 -8.62 3.29 5.16
C CYS A 96 -10.03 3.38 5.76
N ARG A 97 -10.97 3.88 4.96
CA ARG A 97 -12.36 4.02 5.37
C ARG A 97 -13.14 2.72 5.24
N LEU A 98 -12.92 2.01 4.13
CA LEU A 98 -13.54 0.73 3.84
C LEU A 98 -12.45 -0.31 3.61
N GLY A 99 -12.55 -1.45 4.30
CA GLY A 99 -11.64 -2.59 4.09
C GLY A 99 -12.33 -3.70 3.32
N ILE A 100 -11.66 -4.24 2.32
CA ILE A 100 -12.09 -5.42 1.57
C ILE A 100 -11.04 -6.50 1.81
N PHE A 101 -11.47 -7.67 2.29
CA PHE A 101 -10.56 -8.72 2.74
C PHE A 101 -10.84 -10.02 2.00
N ASN A 102 -9.77 -10.72 1.60
CA ASN A 102 -9.86 -12.07 1.09
C ASN A 102 -10.18 -13.03 2.24
N GLY A 103 -11.42 -13.53 2.30
CA GLY A 103 -11.88 -14.43 3.33
C GLY A 103 -11.27 -15.83 3.29
N ASP A 104 -10.60 -16.19 2.19
CA ASP A 104 -9.96 -17.51 2.02
C ASP A 104 -8.51 -17.54 2.51
N ASP A 105 -7.93 -16.39 2.88
CA ASP A 105 -6.57 -16.35 3.40
C ASP A 105 -6.52 -16.78 4.86
N GLU A 106 -5.61 -17.72 5.19
CA GLU A 106 -5.46 -18.24 6.54
C GLU A 106 -4.99 -17.21 7.58
N HIS A 107 -4.42 -16.09 7.14
CA HIS A 107 -3.93 -15.01 8.00
C HIS A 107 -4.92 -13.86 8.19
N LEU A 108 -6.15 -14.04 7.73
CA LEU A 108 -7.19 -13.01 7.76
C LEU A 108 -7.36 -12.38 9.14
N GLU A 109 -7.47 -13.21 10.18
CA GLU A 109 -7.67 -12.70 11.55
C GLU A 109 -6.53 -11.79 12.00
N GLY A 110 -5.29 -12.17 11.69
CA GLY A 110 -4.11 -11.36 12.02
C GLY A 110 -4.09 -10.03 11.28
N ILE A 111 -4.52 -10.02 10.03
CA ILE A 111 -4.60 -8.80 9.22
C ILE A 111 -5.71 -7.88 9.72
N MET A 112 -6.85 -8.42 10.11
CA MET A 112 -7.99 -7.64 10.59
C MET A 112 -7.80 -7.11 12.01
N LYS A 113 -6.88 -7.68 12.77
CA LYS A 113 -6.63 -7.28 14.15
C LYS A 113 -6.27 -5.81 14.27
N GLY A 114 -7.07 -5.06 15.04
CA GLY A 114 -6.85 -3.63 15.28
C GLY A 114 -7.30 -2.71 14.14
N HIS A 115 -8.01 -3.22 13.13
CA HIS A 115 -8.54 -2.37 12.06
C HIS A 115 -9.51 -1.32 12.61
N THR A 116 -9.58 -0.19 11.92
CA THR A 116 -10.48 0.92 12.26
C THR A 116 -11.40 1.30 11.11
N CYS A 117 -11.37 0.53 10.05
CA CYS A 117 -12.21 0.76 8.88
C CYS A 117 -13.66 0.27 9.08
#